data_6a3797399869c2f7e55c04facdc91766
#
_entry.id   6a3797399869c2f7e55c04facdc91766
#
_cell.length_a   1.000
_cell.length_b   1.000
_cell.length_c   1.000
_cell.angle_alpha   90.00
_cell.angle_beta   90.00
_cell.angle_gamma   90.00
#
_symmetry.space_group_name_H-M   'P 1'
#
loop_
_entity.id
_entity.type
_entity.pdbx_description
1 polymer ?
#
loop_
_entity_poly.entity_id
_entity_poly.type
_entity_poly.pdbx_seq_one_letter_code
_entity_poly.pdbx_strand_id
1 'polypeptide(L)'
;MDVTGEKKIVAELTRILELINQAGISFGNGVKCFLEEDSHEFASCLENISRCEEETSSIRRHVEGMLYTSTVFLRSRGDLMRLLA
;
A
#
# COMPACT_ATOMS: atom_id res chain seq x y z
N MET A 1 15.94 -12.21 -4.05
CA MET A 1 15.24 -11.82 -2.81
C MET A 1 15.07 -13.06 -1.93
N ASP A 2 15.33 -12.95 -0.64
CA ASP A 2 15.19 -14.08 0.26
C ASP A 2 13.73 -14.27 0.69
N VAL A 3 13.45 -15.38 1.39
CA VAL A 3 12.09 -15.73 1.86
C VAL A 3 11.56 -14.68 2.84
N THR A 4 12.44 -14.11 3.67
CA THR A 4 12.07 -13.08 4.64
C THR A 4 11.59 -11.81 3.94
N GLY A 5 12.30 -11.37 2.89
CA GLY A 5 11.91 -10.22 2.09
C GLY A 5 10.58 -10.42 1.39
N GLU A 6 10.35 -11.63 0.83
CA GLU A 6 9.09 -11.97 0.18
C GLU A 6 7.91 -11.93 1.16
N LYS A 7 8.08 -12.51 2.35
CA LYS A 7 7.04 -12.50 3.38
C LYS A 7 6.71 -11.08 3.80
N LYS A 8 7.71 -10.22 3.92
CA LYS A 8 7.51 -8.82 4.29
C LYS A 8 6.72 -8.07 3.24
N ILE A 9 7.05 -8.27 1.95
CA ILE A 9 6.32 -7.64 0.84
C ILE A 9 4.88 -8.12 0.82
N VAL A 10 4.64 -9.43 0.98
CA VAL A 10 3.27 -9.99 1.02
C VAL A 10 2.47 -9.39 2.17
N ALA A 11 3.09 -9.26 3.36
CA ALA A 11 2.43 -8.66 4.51
C ALA A 11 2.05 -7.20 4.24
N GLU A 12 2.93 -6.43 3.62
CA GLU A 12 2.67 -5.03 3.29
C GLU A 12 1.60 -4.88 2.21
N LEU A 13 1.62 -5.74 1.18
CA LEU A 13 0.58 -5.75 0.15
C LEU A 13 -0.78 -6.12 0.74
N THR A 14 -0.82 -7.07 1.66
CA THR A 14 -2.03 -7.45 2.39
C THR A 14 -2.56 -6.25 3.18
N ARG A 15 -1.67 -5.49 3.82
CA ARG A 15 -2.07 -4.28 4.55
C ARG A 15 -2.67 -3.23 3.63
N ILE A 16 -2.10 -3.04 2.43
CA ILE A 16 -2.66 -2.13 1.43
C ILE A 16 -4.08 -2.55 1.05
N LEU A 17 -4.31 -3.84 0.82
CA LEU A 17 -5.64 -4.34 0.49
C LEU A 17 -6.64 -4.11 1.62
N GLU A 18 -6.22 -4.30 2.88
CA GLU A 18 -7.05 -3.99 4.04
C GLU A 18 -7.42 -2.51 4.09
N LEU A 19 -6.46 -1.62 3.82
CA LEU A 19 -6.67 -0.18 3.82
C LEU A 19 -7.62 0.25 2.71
N ILE A 20 -7.46 -0.32 1.52
CA ILE A 20 -8.37 -0.07 0.39
C ILE A 20 -9.79 -0.50 0.75
N ASN A 21 -9.94 -1.65 1.39
CA ASN A 21 -11.24 -2.14 1.84
C ASN A 21 -11.86 -1.20 2.89
N GLN A 22 -11.09 -0.75 3.87
CA GLN A 22 -11.54 0.21 4.87
C GLN A 22 -11.95 1.54 4.23
N ALA A 23 -11.16 2.04 3.29
CA ALA A 23 -11.49 3.27 2.56
C ALA A 23 -12.78 3.12 1.76
N GLY A 24 -12.99 1.97 1.14
CA GLY A 24 -14.23 1.66 0.41
C GLY A 24 -15.45 1.67 1.31
N ILE A 25 -15.35 1.07 2.49
CA ILE A 25 -16.43 1.05 3.48
C ILE A 25 -16.71 2.47 3.96
N SER A 26 -15.67 3.24 4.27
CA SER A 26 -15.82 4.64 4.71
C SER A 26 -16.44 5.51 3.62
N PHE A 27 -16.08 5.28 2.37
CA PHE A 27 -16.66 5.99 1.24
C PHE A 27 -18.16 5.69 1.13
N GLY A 28 -18.56 4.41 1.22
CA GLY A 28 -19.97 4.02 1.19
C GLY A 28 -20.77 4.66 2.33
N ASN A 29 -20.23 4.63 3.54
CA ASN A 29 -20.84 5.28 4.70
C ASN A 29 -20.92 6.79 4.53
N GLY A 30 -19.87 7.40 3.95
CA GLY A 30 -19.84 8.83 3.67
C GLY A 30 -20.95 9.27 2.70
N VAL A 31 -21.15 8.51 1.63
CA VAL A 31 -22.23 8.77 0.67
C VAL A 31 -23.59 8.68 1.38
N LYS A 32 -23.78 7.65 2.21
CA LYS A 32 -25.02 7.50 2.98
C LYS A 32 -25.25 8.69 3.91
N CYS A 33 -24.23 9.11 4.65
CA CYS A 33 -24.29 10.25 5.56
C CYS A 33 -24.56 11.57 4.82
N PHE A 34 -23.97 11.73 3.64
CA PHE A 34 -24.23 12.89 2.78
C PHE A 34 -25.70 12.95 2.38
N LEU A 35 -26.28 11.82 1.98
CA LEU A 35 -27.68 11.74 1.60
C LEU A 35 -28.63 11.95 2.78
N GLU A 36 -28.21 11.57 3.99
CA GLU A 36 -28.98 11.76 5.23
C GLU A 36 -28.72 13.12 5.89
N GLU A 37 -27.85 13.94 5.29
CA GLU A 37 -27.48 15.26 5.80
C GLU A 37 -26.80 15.21 7.18
N ASP A 38 -26.10 14.12 7.48
CA ASP A 38 -25.32 13.97 8.71
C ASP A 38 -23.88 14.47 8.46
N SER A 39 -23.66 15.77 8.66
CA SER A 39 -22.37 16.40 8.37
C SER A 39 -21.26 15.97 9.33
N HIS A 40 -21.57 15.60 10.56
CA HIS A 40 -20.55 15.14 11.52
C HIS A 40 -20.00 13.76 11.11
N GLU A 41 -20.87 12.82 10.82
CA GLU A 41 -20.46 11.48 10.34
C GLU A 41 -19.79 11.55 8.98
N PHE A 42 -20.25 12.43 8.11
CA PHE A 42 -19.63 12.66 6.80
C PHE A 42 -18.18 13.12 6.96
N ALA A 43 -17.93 14.09 7.83
CA ALA A 43 -16.59 14.60 8.11
C ALA A 43 -15.69 13.48 8.67
N SER A 44 -16.23 12.67 9.59
CA SER A 44 -15.51 11.54 10.17
C SER A 44 -15.13 10.51 9.10
N CYS A 45 -16.03 10.21 8.16
CA CYS A 45 -15.73 9.32 7.02
C CYS A 45 -14.63 9.86 6.12
N LEU A 46 -14.63 11.17 5.83
CA LEU A 46 -13.59 11.82 5.05
C LEU A 46 -12.22 11.72 5.73
N GLU A 47 -12.16 11.92 7.04
CA GLU A 47 -10.92 11.76 7.81
C GLU A 47 -10.39 10.34 7.72
N ASN A 48 -11.25 9.34 7.83
CA ASN A 48 -10.86 7.93 7.70
C ASN A 48 -10.29 7.62 6.32
N ILE A 49 -10.92 8.13 5.27
CA ILE A 49 -10.44 7.94 3.89
C ILE A 49 -9.06 8.58 3.73
N SER A 50 -8.88 9.83 4.19
CA SER A 50 -7.58 10.51 4.12
C SER A 50 -6.49 9.75 4.84
N ARG A 51 -6.78 9.25 6.04
CA ARG A 51 -5.83 8.46 6.81
C ARG A 51 -5.46 7.16 6.10
N CYS A 52 -6.43 6.47 5.50
CA CYS A 52 -6.17 5.26 4.72
C CYS A 52 -5.30 5.55 3.51
N GLU A 53 -5.54 6.67 2.82
CA GLU A 53 -4.72 7.10 1.69
C GLU A 53 -3.28 7.38 2.09
N GLU A 54 -3.06 8.10 3.19
CA GLU A 54 -1.72 8.42 3.69
C GLU A 54 -0.94 7.16 4.04
N GLU A 55 -1.57 6.24 4.76
CA GLU A 55 -0.94 4.98 5.15
C GLU A 55 -0.66 4.11 3.92
N THR A 56 -1.59 4.03 2.98
CA THR A 56 -1.42 3.27 1.74
C THR A 56 -0.26 3.84 0.92
N SER A 57 -0.16 5.16 0.80
CA SER A 57 0.93 5.82 0.07
C SER A 57 2.29 5.55 0.71
N SER A 58 2.36 5.57 2.04
CA SER A 58 3.58 5.27 2.78
C SER A 58 4.04 3.83 2.54
N ILE A 59 3.12 2.88 2.65
CA ILE A 59 3.41 1.45 2.44
C ILE A 59 3.82 1.20 1.00
N ARG A 60 3.12 1.81 0.04
CA ARG A 60 3.43 1.67 -1.39
C ARG A 60 4.86 2.14 -1.69
N ARG A 61 5.25 3.30 -1.16
CA ARG A 61 6.61 3.80 -1.34
C ARG A 61 7.66 2.86 -0.76
N HIS A 62 7.36 2.27 0.39
CA HIS A 62 8.25 1.31 1.02
C HIS A 62 8.40 0.04 0.18
N VAL A 63 7.28 -0.50 -0.33
CA VAL A 63 7.28 -1.68 -1.21
C VAL A 63 8.02 -1.39 -2.51
N GLU A 64 7.77 -0.23 -3.12
CA GLU A 64 8.47 0.20 -4.34
C GLU A 64 9.98 0.28 -4.13
N GLY A 65 10.41 0.82 -2.98
CA GLY A 65 11.81 0.87 -2.61
C GLY A 65 12.43 -0.50 -2.45
N MET A 66 11.74 -1.43 -1.81
CA MET A 66 12.19 -2.82 -1.66
C MET A 66 12.32 -3.53 -3.01
N LEU A 67 11.33 -3.35 -3.89
CA LEU A 67 11.34 -3.95 -5.22
C LEU A 67 12.47 -3.36 -6.07
N TYR A 68 12.68 -2.05 -5.99
CA TYR A 68 13.78 -1.40 -6.70
C TYR A 68 15.12 -1.94 -6.25
N THR A 69 15.35 -2.05 -4.95
CA THR A 69 16.59 -2.58 -4.39
C THR A 69 16.81 -4.03 -4.84
N SER A 70 15.79 -4.85 -4.81
CA SER A 70 15.86 -6.24 -5.28
C SER A 70 16.19 -6.33 -6.76
N THR A 71 15.59 -5.47 -7.58
CA THR A 71 15.83 -5.42 -9.03
C THR A 71 17.28 -5.02 -9.33
N VAL A 72 17.80 -4.00 -8.64
CA VAL A 72 19.17 -3.54 -8.78
C VAL A 72 20.14 -4.66 -8.39
N PHE A 73 19.88 -5.34 -7.28
CA PHE A 73 20.71 -6.46 -6.83
C PHE A 73 20.74 -7.59 -7.86
N LEU A 74 19.58 -7.97 -8.41
CA LEU A 74 19.51 -9.02 -9.42
C LEU A 74 20.23 -8.64 -10.71
N ARG A 75 20.15 -7.38 -11.11
CA ARG A 75 20.89 -6.85 -12.26
C ARG A 75 22.40 -6.96 -12.05
N SER A 76 22.88 -6.49 -10.91
CA SER A 76 24.31 -6.54 -10.57
C SER A 76 24.81 -7.97 -10.56
N ARG A 77 24.04 -8.89 -10.03
CA ARG A 77 24.35 -10.31 -10.00
C ARG A 77 24.39 -10.90 -11.41
N GLY A 78 23.45 -10.52 -12.28
CA GLY A 78 23.42 -10.94 -13.67
C GLY A 78 24.63 -10.46 -14.44
N ASP A 79 25.03 -9.21 -14.24
CA ASP A 79 26.21 -8.63 -14.87
C ASP A 79 27.48 -9.35 -14.41
N LEU A 80 27.61 -9.66 -13.13
CA LEU A 80 28.72 -10.40 -12.59
C LEU A 80 28.82 -11.81 -13.21
N MET A 81 27.68 -12.48 -13.34
CA MET A 81 27.62 -13.81 -13.95
C MET A 81 28.00 -13.79 -15.42
N ARG A 82 27.69 -12.74 -16.17
CA ARG A 82 28.11 -12.54 -17.54
C ARG A 82 29.63 -12.39 -17.64
N LEU A 83 30.22 -11.63 -16.72
CA LEU A 83 31.66 -11.43 -16.68
C LEU A 83 32.41 -12.74 -16.39
N LEU A 84 31.82 -13.62 -15.60
CA LEU A 84 32.43 -14.91 -15.24
C LEU A 84 32.19 -15.99 -16.29
N ALA A 85 31.25 -15.79 -17.15
CA ALA A 85 30.96 -16.71 -18.25
C ALA A 85 31.89 -16.46 -19.44
#